data_d28e03ed137bb1d270edeafec904e6e7
#
_entry.id   d28e03ed137bb1d270edeafec904e6e7
#
_cell.length_a   1.000
_cell.length_b   1.000
_cell.length_c   1.000
_cell.angle_alpha   90.00
_cell.angle_beta   90.00
_cell.angle_gamma   90.00
#
_symmetry.space_group_name_H-M   'P 1'
#
loop_
_entity.id
_entity.type
_entity.pdbx_description
1 polymer ?
#
loop_
_entity_poly.entity_id
_entity_poly.type
_entity_poly.pdbx_seq_one_letter_code
_entity_poly.pdbx_strand_id
1 'polypeptide(L)'
;MMHFPMTLNWLCRLAERMYGTTEVVTKMPDGGFRRHSYAQIAARSRRLAMRLAAENLKPGETVGSLMWNHHVHLEAYFGVPAAGGVLHTINHRLSPDDQVFIINHAKDKILIVDDVLLPQILEILPRLETVEKVIVNQYGLEDAAGFATYEAWLEEPVPSGVTLPEVGEDAAASICYTGGSTGRPKGVVYSHRGLVMHAFSQAMVDGYGVSRNDTVLAVVPMFHGNGWGLPFSCALTGAKLVLPGPKVDPQSLLALMQAEQVTFSAGVPTVWQELARSLEQATATATPANLCPMTIITGGAAPPQHLFDRLERFGITLLQGWGMTETASVITVSRPEPQHNKAADLVSGDWRLSQGKPMAIVDIRIVSEGNVLAHDGRSIGEVQVRGACVTDKYFELDLPGRWTEDGWLCTGDIGHIDPGGNLKVLERKEDLIKSGGEWIPPQDLEDALLELPEVIECTVIGIPHEKWGERPLALMVLAQGATIEDQALRLHLLGRFAKWQLPQAFVAVANIPRTAVGKIARRELREAYADWPSQTAEAARPIELERARLI
;
A
#
# COMPACT_ATOMS: atom_id res chain seq x y z
N MET A 1 19.51 -30.97 -9.80
CA MET A 1 18.55 -30.54 -8.75
C MET A 1 17.14 -30.82 -9.25
N MET A 2 16.21 -31.13 -8.34
CA MET A 2 14.80 -31.34 -8.71
C MET A 2 14.18 -30.03 -9.19
N HIS A 3 13.33 -30.12 -10.21
CA HIS A 3 12.43 -29.03 -10.55
C HIS A 3 11.30 -28.98 -9.51
N PHE A 4 11.14 -27.82 -8.86
CA PHE A 4 10.17 -27.64 -7.79
C PHE A 4 9.47 -26.28 -7.99
N PRO A 5 8.27 -26.25 -8.57
CA PRO A 5 7.57 -25.01 -8.89
C PRO A 5 7.16 -24.24 -7.64
N MET A 6 7.55 -22.97 -7.56
CA MET A 6 7.18 -22.05 -6.47
C MET A 6 5.82 -21.42 -6.75
N THR A 7 4.76 -22.15 -6.48
CA THR A 7 3.38 -21.69 -6.72
C THR A 7 2.64 -21.37 -5.43
N LEU A 8 1.61 -20.53 -5.51
CA LEU A 8 0.71 -20.28 -4.38
C LEU A 8 -0.01 -21.56 -3.93
N ASN A 9 -0.22 -22.51 -4.86
CA ASN A 9 -0.76 -23.84 -4.53
C ASN A 9 0.18 -24.61 -3.60
N TRP A 10 1.50 -24.54 -3.87
CA TRP A 10 2.50 -25.12 -2.98
C TRP A 10 2.50 -24.41 -1.62
N LEU A 11 2.45 -23.08 -1.62
CA LEU A 11 2.44 -22.25 -0.40
C LEU A 11 1.23 -22.59 0.49
N CYS A 12 0.05 -22.71 -0.09
CA CYS A 12 -1.18 -23.10 0.61
C CYS A 12 -1.04 -24.50 1.24
N ARG A 13 -0.50 -25.48 0.49
CA ARG A 13 -0.23 -26.83 1.02
C ARG A 13 0.84 -26.84 2.11
N LEU A 14 1.85 -25.94 2.01
CA LEU A 14 2.87 -25.78 3.06
C LEU A 14 2.19 -25.32 4.36
N ALA A 15 1.39 -24.25 4.29
CA ALA A 15 0.66 -23.71 5.43
C ALA A 15 -0.23 -24.77 6.09
N GLU A 16 -0.99 -25.53 5.29
CA GLU A 16 -1.83 -26.62 5.78
C GLU A 16 -1.02 -27.70 6.52
N ARG A 17 0.06 -28.17 5.89
CA ARG A 17 0.80 -29.32 6.40
C ARG A 17 1.69 -29.00 7.59
N MET A 18 2.33 -27.81 7.58
CA MET A 18 3.29 -27.44 8.61
C MET A 18 2.66 -26.62 9.75
N TYR A 19 1.61 -25.86 9.45
CA TYR A 19 1.01 -24.89 10.37
C TYR A 19 -0.51 -25.02 10.44
N GLY A 20 -1.05 -26.20 10.13
CA GLY A 20 -2.47 -26.43 9.96
C GLY A 20 -3.35 -26.05 11.16
N THR A 21 -2.81 -25.98 12.36
CA THR A 21 -3.52 -25.58 13.58
C THR A 21 -3.41 -24.09 13.91
N THR A 22 -2.50 -23.35 13.25
CA THR A 22 -2.36 -21.91 13.48
C THR A 22 -3.60 -21.17 13.01
N GLU A 23 -4.04 -20.18 13.78
CA GLU A 23 -5.27 -19.45 13.53
C GLU A 23 -5.14 -18.37 12.46
N VAL A 24 -6.21 -18.22 11.69
CA VAL A 24 -6.57 -17.04 10.91
C VAL A 24 -7.83 -16.45 11.53
N VAL A 25 -7.73 -15.26 12.07
CA VAL A 25 -8.80 -14.59 12.81
C VAL A 25 -9.41 -13.49 11.94
N THR A 26 -10.71 -13.51 11.76
CA THR A 26 -11.47 -12.45 11.08
C THR A 26 -12.32 -11.68 12.09
N LYS A 27 -12.18 -10.37 12.12
CA LYS A 27 -13.12 -9.48 12.83
C LYS A 27 -14.37 -9.32 11.99
N MET A 28 -15.52 -9.68 12.55
CA MET A 28 -16.81 -9.56 11.89
C MET A 28 -17.43 -8.18 12.09
N PRO A 29 -18.30 -7.70 11.18
CA PRO A 29 -18.96 -6.40 11.29
C PRO A 29 -19.83 -6.23 12.56
N ASP A 30 -20.40 -7.31 13.07
CA ASP A 30 -21.19 -7.36 14.32
C ASP A 30 -20.34 -7.20 15.59
N GLY A 31 -19.01 -7.19 15.43
CA GLY A 31 -18.07 -7.11 16.54
C GLY A 31 -17.56 -8.47 17.03
N GLY A 32 -18.11 -9.58 16.53
CA GLY A 32 -17.63 -10.93 16.81
C GLY A 32 -16.32 -11.28 16.13
N PHE A 33 -15.88 -12.52 16.34
CA PHE A 33 -14.69 -13.09 15.68
C PHE A 33 -15.05 -14.41 15.02
N ARG A 34 -14.58 -14.59 13.77
CA ARG A 34 -14.60 -15.88 13.13
C ARG A 34 -13.17 -16.41 13.06
N ARG A 35 -12.94 -17.63 13.55
CA ARG A 35 -11.62 -18.25 13.65
C ARG A 35 -11.56 -19.46 12.75
N HIS A 36 -10.55 -19.52 11.91
CA HIS A 36 -10.22 -20.66 11.08
C HIS A 36 -8.77 -21.06 11.35
N SER A 37 -8.44 -22.32 11.14
CA SER A 37 -7.05 -22.75 11.05
C SER A 37 -6.55 -22.70 9.61
N TYR A 38 -5.22 -22.69 9.39
CA TYR A 38 -4.68 -22.78 8.03
C TYR A 38 -5.15 -24.05 7.31
N ALA A 39 -5.35 -25.18 8.04
CA ALA A 39 -5.92 -26.38 7.44
C ALA A 39 -7.35 -26.15 6.91
N GLN A 40 -8.18 -25.41 7.65
CA GLN A 40 -9.54 -25.07 7.22
C GLN A 40 -9.51 -24.09 6.03
N ILE A 41 -8.68 -23.05 6.06
CA ILE A 41 -8.48 -22.12 4.93
C ILE A 41 -8.05 -22.89 3.68
N ALA A 42 -7.06 -23.78 3.79
CA ALA A 42 -6.59 -24.58 2.66
C ALA A 42 -7.66 -25.51 2.09
N ALA A 43 -8.45 -26.15 2.95
CA ALA A 43 -9.56 -27.00 2.52
C ALA A 43 -10.63 -26.21 1.77
N ARG A 44 -10.99 -25.02 2.27
CA ARG A 44 -11.98 -24.12 1.65
C ARG A 44 -11.45 -23.53 0.35
N SER A 45 -10.19 -23.14 0.29
CA SER A 45 -9.53 -22.68 -0.95
C SER A 45 -9.52 -23.75 -2.03
N ARG A 46 -9.26 -25.03 -1.67
CA ARG A 46 -9.36 -26.13 -2.65
C ARG A 46 -10.79 -26.33 -3.12
N ARG A 47 -11.79 -26.22 -2.22
CA ARG A 47 -13.20 -26.30 -2.60
C ARG A 47 -13.57 -25.18 -3.57
N LEU A 48 -13.12 -23.93 -3.29
CA LEU A 48 -13.29 -22.81 -4.21
C LEU A 48 -12.66 -23.09 -5.58
N ALA A 49 -11.42 -23.59 -5.61
CA ALA A 49 -10.77 -23.95 -6.87
C ALA A 49 -11.57 -24.99 -7.67
N MET A 50 -12.08 -26.03 -7.02
CA MET A 50 -12.91 -27.05 -7.66
C MET A 50 -14.25 -26.48 -8.16
N ARG A 51 -14.87 -25.56 -7.44
CA ARG A 51 -16.09 -24.86 -7.89
C ARG A 51 -15.82 -24.01 -9.12
N LEU A 52 -14.74 -23.22 -9.11
CA LEU A 52 -14.34 -22.41 -10.27
C LEU A 52 -14.06 -23.30 -11.51
N ALA A 53 -13.39 -24.43 -11.32
CA ALA A 53 -13.20 -25.40 -12.40
C ALA A 53 -14.52 -26.00 -12.91
N ALA A 54 -15.49 -26.24 -12.02
CA ALA A 54 -16.84 -26.68 -12.39
C ALA A 54 -17.65 -25.62 -13.17
N GLU A 55 -17.38 -24.33 -12.94
CA GLU A 55 -17.90 -23.20 -13.74
C GLU A 55 -17.14 -23.02 -15.07
N ASN A 56 -16.26 -23.96 -15.44
CA ASN A 56 -15.44 -23.93 -16.65
C ASN A 56 -14.46 -22.74 -16.73
N LEU A 57 -14.00 -22.21 -15.60
CA LEU A 57 -12.93 -21.20 -15.59
C LEU A 57 -11.70 -21.75 -16.30
N LYS A 58 -11.21 -21.01 -17.30
CA LYS A 58 -10.02 -21.41 -18.06
C LYS A 58 -8.76 -20.85 -17.41
N PRO A 59 -7.60 -21.54 -17.57
CA PRO A 59 -6.33 -20.97 -17.13
C PRO A 59 -6.10 -19.57 -17.71
N GLY A 60 -5.74 -18.63 -16.85
CA GLY A 60 -5.51 -17.23 -17.18
C GLY A 60 -6.76 -16.33 -17.20
N GLU A 61 -7.97 -16.88 -17.07
CA GLU A 61 -9.19 -16.07 -16.91
C GLU A 61 -9.24 -15.46 -15.50
N THR A 62 -9.85 -14.28 -15.39
CA THR A 62 -9.89 -13.49 -14.16
C THR A 62 -11.15 -13.70 -13.35
N VAL A 63 -10.97 -13.73 -12.04
CA VAL A 63 -12.03 -13.70 -11.03
C VAL A 63 -11.85 -12.45 -10.19
N GLY A 64 -12.81 -11.54 -10.25
CA GLY A 64 -12.82 -10.32 -9.49
C GLY A 64 -13.25 -10.54 -8.04
N SER A 65 -12.61 -9.87 -7.09
CA SER A 65 -13.00 -9.85 -5.69
C SER A 65 -13.22 -8.42 -5.21
N LEU A 66 -14.45 -8.10 -4.79
CA LEU A 66 -14.79 -6.83 -4.13
C LEU A 66 -15.11 -7.13 -2.67
N MET A 67 -14.07 -7.24 -1.87
CA MET A 67 -14.14 -7.75 -0.50
C MET A 67 -13.22 -6.98 0.46
N TRP A 68 -13.60 -6.97 1.73
CA TRP A 68 -12.77 -6.51 2.83
C TRP A 68 -11.68 -7.54 3.22
N ASN A 69 -10.85 -7.19 4.20
CA ASN A 69 -9.83 -8.10 4.74
C ASN A 69 -10.48 -9.13 5.68
N HIS A 70 -10.80 -10.31 5.16
CA HIS A 70 -11.37 -11.43 5.91
C HIS A 70 -11.03 -12.79 5.28
N HIS A 71 -11.42 -13.88 5.95
CA HIS A 71 -11.05 -15.24 5.56
C HIS A 71 -11.51 -15.64 4.15
N VAL A 72 -12.71 -15.23 3.68
CA VAL A 72 -13.17 -15.56 2.33
C VAL A 72 -12.29 -14.90 1.26
N HIS A 73 -11.84 -13.66 1.49
CA HIS A 73 -10.88 -13.02 0.60
C HIS A 73 -9.53 -13.78 0.59
N LEU A 74 -9.08 -14.28 1.76
CA LEU A 74 -7.89 -15.13 1.84
C LEU A 74 -8.08 -16.47 1.11
N GLU A 75 -9.29 -17.07 1.17
CA GLU A 75 -9.63 -18.26 0.39
C GLU A 75 -9.51 -18.01 -1.12
N ALA A 76 -9.95 -16.82 -1.59
CA ALA A 76 -9.80 -16.41 -2.98
C ALA A 76 -8.32 -16.26 -3.39
N TYR A 77 -7.46 -15.74 -2.51
CA TYR A 77 -6.02 -15.60 -2.74
C TYR A 77 -5.31 -16.91 -3.08
N PHE A 78 -5.82 -18.01 -2.57
CA PHE A 78 -5.27 -19.34 -2.84
C PHE A 78 -6.15 -20.14 -3.81
N GLY A 79 -7.47 -20.00 -3.72
CA GLY A 79 -8.41 -20.82 -4.48
C GLY A 79 -8.48 -20.44 -5.97
N VAL A 80 -8.47 -19.15 -6.28
CA VAL A 80 -8.50 -18.68 -7.68
C VAL A 80 -7.24 -19.10 -8.43
N PRO A 81 -6.02 -18.82 -7.92
CA PRO A 81 -4.79 -19.29 -8.56
C PRO A 81 -4.68 -20.83 -8.60
N ALA A 82 -5.26 -21.55 -7.63
CA ALA A 82 -5.28 -23.01 -7.65
C ALA A 82 -6.15 -23.57 -8.77
N ALA A 83 -7.18 -22.86 -9.20
CA ALA A 83 -7.98 -23.19 -10.38
C ALA A 83 -7.28 -22.81 -11.71
N GLY A 84 -6.08 -22.24 -11.65
CA GLY A 84 -5.39 -21.67 -12.82
C GLY A 84 -5.89 -20.28 -13.22
N GLY A 85 -6.81 -19.70 -12.47
CA GLY A 85 -7.33 -18.35 -12.69
C GLY A 85 -6.41 -17.26 -12.16
N VAL A 86 -6.72 -16.01 -12.49
CA VAL A 86 -6.03 -14.82 -12.01
C VAL A 86 -6.96 -14.05 -11.07
N LEU A 87 -6.56 -13.86 -9.82
CA LEU A 87 -7.36 -13.09 -8.87
C LEU A 87 -7.22 -11.60 -9.14
N HIS A 88 -8.31 -10.93 -9.53
CA HIS A 88 -8.37 -9.48 -9.63
C HIS A 88 -8.93 -8.89 -8.33
N THR A 89 -8.09 -8.22 -7.56
CA THR A 89 -8.52 -7.58 -6.32
C THR A 89 -9.00 -6.16 -6.61
N ILE A 90 -10.31 -5.94 -6.53
CA ILE A 90 -10.97 -4.70 -6.94
C ILE A 90 -10.95 -3.70 -5.78
N ASN A 91 -10.46 -2.50 -6.04
CA ASN A 91 -10.49 -1.41 -5.06
C ASN A 91 -11.91 -0.79 -4.99
N HIS A 92 -12.62 -1.06 -3.90
CA HIS A 92 -13.99 -0.57 -3.65
C HIS A 92 -14.07 0.95 -3.44
N ARG A 93 -12.92 1.66 -3.34
CA ARG A 93 -12.86 3.13 -3.17
C ARG A 93 -12.75 3.88 -4.50
N LEU A 94 -12.63 3.18 -5.61
CA LEU A 94 -12.61 3.80 -6.93
C LEU A 94 -14.00 4.32 -7.30
N SER A 95 -14.01 5.30 -8.21
CA SER A 95 -15.26 5.77 -8.82
C SER A 95 -15.98 4.63 -9.56
N PRO A 96 -17.32 4.71 -9.72
CA PRO A 96 -18.05 3.73 -10.52
C PRO A 96 -17.47 3.56 -11.94
N ASP A 97 -17.04 4.64 -12.59
CA ASP A 97 -16.44 4.60 -13.92
C ASP A 97 -15.10 3.87 -13.95
N ASP A 98 -14.26 4.08 -12.95
CA ASP A 98 -12.99 3.37 -12.83
C ASP A 98 -13.21 1.89 -12.49
N GLN A 99 -14.21 1.57 -11.64
CA GLN A 99 -14.57 0.17 -11.35
C GLN A 99 -15.03 -0.55 -12.62
N VAL A 100 -15.93 0.05 -13.42
CA VAL A 100 -16.33 -0.49 -14.71
C VAL A 100 -15.13 -0.70 -15.61
N PHE A 101 -14.26 0.30 -15.70
CA PHE A 101 -13.06 0.20 -16.53
C PHE A 101 -12.17 -0.97 -16.14
N ILE A 102 -11.80 -1.09 -14.85
CA ILE A 102 -10.86 -2.15 -14.42
C ILE A 102 -11.47 -3.54 -14.52
N ILE A 103 -12.77 -3.71 -14.25
CA ILE A 103 -13.48 -5.00 -14.34
C ILE A 103 -13.55 -5.47 -15.80
N ASN A 104 -13.95 -4.57 -16.73
CA ASN A 104 -14.01 -4.90 -18.16
C ASN A 104 -12.62 -5.08 -18.77
N HIS A 105 -11.63 -4.25 -18.38
CA HIS A 105 -10.25 -4.37 -18.86
C HIS A 105 -9.60 -5.67 -18.38
N ALA A 106 -9.79 -6.05 -17.11
CA ALA A 106 -9.32 -7.34 -16.58
C ALA A 106 -10.09 -8.53 -17.19
N LYS A 107 -11.24 -8.28 -17.80
CA LYS A 107 -12.14 -9.31 -18.37
C LYS A 107 -12.65 -10.29 -17.30
N ASP A 108 -13.04 -9.75 -16.13
CA ASP A 108 -13.54 -10.56 -15.04
C ASP A 108 -14.75 -11.42 -15.48
N LYS A 109 -14.66 -12.72 -15.25
CA LYS A 109 -15.72 -13.70 -15.56
C LYS A 109 -16.70 -13.90 -14.41
N ILE A 110 -16.15 -13.94 -13.21
CA ILE A 110 -16.88 -14.16 -11.96
C ILE A 110 -16.50 -13.05 -11.00
N LEU A 111 -17.49 -12.48 -10.31
CA LEU A 111 -17.26 -11.56 -9.20
C LEU A 111 -17.63 -12.22 -7.88
N ILE A 112 -16.76 -12.15 -6.89
CA ILE A 112 -17.03 -12.50 -5.49
C ILE A 112 -17.10 -11.20 -4.70
N VAL A 113 -18.26 -10.90 -4.12
CA VAL A 113 -18.57 -9.58 -3.59
C VAL A 113 -19.11 -9.71 -2.16
N ASP A 114 -18.62 -8.89 -1.22
CA ASP A 114 -19.26 -8.79 0.09
C ASP A 114 -20.63 -8.11 -0.03
N ASP A 115 -21.62 -8.61 0.70
CA ASP A 115 -22.98 -8.08 0.71
C ASP A 115 -23.04 -6.57 1.01
N VAL A 116 -22.19 -6.11 1.91
CA VAL A 116 -22.04 -4.68 2.27
C VAL A 116 -21.50 -3.80 1.13
N LEU A 117 -20.84 -4.40 0.15
CA LEU A 117 -20.31 -3.73 -1.05
C LEU A 117 -21.15 -4.01 -2.31
N LEU A 118 -22.14 -4.90 -2.21
CA LEU A 118 -23.00 -5.28 -3.33
C LEU A 118 -23.73 -4.09 -3.98
N PRO A 119 -24.20 -3.05 -3.25
CA PRO A 119 -24.80 -1.87 -3.88
C PRO A 119 -23.92 -1.21 -4.93
N GLN A 120 -22.59 -1.18 -4.75
CA GLN A 120 -21.66 -0.63 -5.74
C GLN A 120 -21.67 -1.44 -7.05
N ILE A 121 -21.74 -2.78 -6.93
CA ILE A 121 -21.81 -3.65 -8.11
C ILE A 121 -23.16 -3.54 -8.80
N LEU A 122 -24.26 -3.46 -8.06
CA LEU A 122 -25.60 -3.31 -8.64
C LEU A 122 -25.72 -2.04 -9.49
N GLU A 123 -25.10 -0.94 -9.07
CA GLU A 123 -25.08 0.32 -9.83
C GLU A 123 -24.38 0.16 -11.18
N ILE A 124 -23.26 -0.56 -11.22
CA ILE A 124 -22.43 -0.68 -12.42
C ILE A 124 -22.70 -1.95 -13.24
N LEU A 125 -23.43 -2.93 -12.72
CA LEU A 125 -23.65 -4.24 -13.33
C LEU A 125 -24.14 -4.19 -14.78
N PRO A 126 -25.06 -3.28 -15.18
CA PRO A 126 -25.49 -3.16 -16.58
C PRO A 126 -24.38 -2.72 -17.55
N ARG A 127 -23.25 -2.25 -17.04
CA ARG A 127 -22.09 -1.75 -17.80
C ARG A 127 -20.94 -2.76 -17.85
N LEU A 128 -21.07 -3.91 -17.15
CA LEU A 128 -20.05 -4.95 -17.11
C LEU A 128 -20.25 -5.90 -18.29
N GLU A 129 -19.22 -6.00 -19.15
CA GLU A 129 -19.33 -6.69 -20.44
C GLU A 129 -18.95 -8.17 -20.35
N THR A 130 -18.10 -8.57 -19.40
CA THR A 130 -17.48 -9.89 -19.33
C THR A 130 -17.95 -10.74 -18.14
N VAL A 131 -18.64 -10.11 -17.19
CA VAL A 131 -19.08 -10.77 -15.97
C VAL A 131 -20.27 -11.69 -16.27
N GLU A 132 -20.06 -12.98 -16.10
CA GLU A 132 -21.06 -14.03 -16.31
C GLU A 132 -21.78 -14.43 -15.02
N LYS A 133 -21.11 -14.22 -13.86
CA LYS A 133 -21.65 -14.66 -12.56
C LYS A 133 -21.20 -13.73 -11.43
N VAL A 134 -22.13 -13.42 -10.53
CA VAL A 134 -21.86 -12.72 -9.26
C VAL A 134 -22.18 -13.67 -8.11
N ILE A 135 -21.24 -13.82 -7.19
CA ILE A 135 -21.36 -14.62 -5.96
C ILE A 135 -21.26 -13.68 -4.78
N VAL A 136 -22.23 -13.71 -3.88
CA VAL A 136 -22.29 -12.80 -2.74
C VAL A 136 -21.84 -13.50 -1.46
N ASN A 137 -20.79 -12.96 -0.82
CA ASN A 137 -20.40 -13.36 0.50
C ASN A 137 -21.23 -12.60 1.53
N GLN A 138 -22.01 -13.32 2.31
CA GLN A 138 -22.83 -12.76 3.38
C GLN A 138 -21.93 -12.40 4.58
N TYR A 139 -21.37 -11.20 4.54
CA TYR A 139 -20.38 -10.75 5.50
C TYR A 139 -20.97 -9.86 6.61
N GLY A 140 -22.04 -9.09 6.33
CA GLY A 140 -22.58 -8.15 7.30
C GLY A 140 -24.08 -7.85 7.24
N LEU A 141 -24.70 -7.89 6.06
CA LEU A 141 -26.13 -7.60 5.87
C LEU A 141 -26.99 -8.86 5.72
N GLU A 142 -26.35 -9.99 5.43
CA GLU A 142 -27.01 -11.28 5.14
C GLU A 142 -27.99 -11.24 3.94
N ASP A 143 -27.87 -10.19 3.11
CA ASP A 143 -28.67 -10.02 1.89
C ASP A 143 -27.82 -10.25 0.65
N ALA A 144 -28.25 -11.16 -0.17
CA ALA A 144 -27.62 -11.51 -1.46
C ALA A 144 -28.35 -10.93 -2.68
N ALA A 145 -29.41 -10.13 -2.48
CA ALA A 145 -30.21 -9.53 -3.56
C ALA A 145 -30.62 -10.53 -4.68
N GLY A 146 -30.84 -11.79 -4.34
CA GLY A 146 -31.20 -12.87 -5.28
C GLY A 146 -30.02 -13.55 -5.98
N PHE A 147 -28.78 -13.13 -5.74
CA PHE A 147 -27.57 -13.83 -6.22
C PHE A 147 -27.27 -15.08 -5.39
N ALA A 148 -26.44 -15.98 -5.93
CA ALA A 148 -25.95 -17.14 -5.19
C ALA A 148 -25.06 -16.67 -4.01
N THR A 149 -25.28 -17.21 -2.82
CA THR A 149 -24.44 -16.94 -1.67
C THR A 149 -23.15 -17.77 -1.74
N TYR A 150 -22.03 -17.20 -1.26
CA TYR A 150 -20.73 -17.85 -1.33
C TYR A 150 -20.72 -19.23 -0.66
N GLU A 151 -21.28 -19.35 0.55
CA GLU A 151 -21.31 -20.62 1.28
C GLU A 151 -22.15 -21.68 0.57
N ALA A 152 -23.38 -21.32 0.13
CA ALA A 152 -24.22 -22.26 -0.58
C ALA A 152 -23.60 -22.71 -1.92
N TRP A 153 -23.03 -21.75 -2.67
CA TRP A 153 -22.35 -22.05 -3.92
C TRP A 153 -21.09 -22.90 -3.71
N LEU A 154 -20.33 -22.65 -2.65
CA LEU A 154 -19.15 -23.44 -2.32
C LEU A 154 -19.50 -24.90 -1.97
N GLU A 155 -20.70 -25.15 -1.41
CA GLU A 155 -21.19 -26.47 -1.02
C GLU A 155 -21.90 -27.25 -2.15
N GLU A 156 -22.18 -26.60 -3.28
CA GLU A 156 -22.76 -27.31 -4.42
C GLU A 156 -21.88 -28.48 -4.88
N PRO A 157 -22.49 -29.61 -5.30
CA PRO A 157 -21.76 -30.76 -5.79
C PRO A 157 -20.86 -30.40 -6.99
N VAL A 158 -19.62 -30.81 -6.96
CA VAL A 158 -18.73 -30.72 -8.11
C VAL A 158 -18.98 -31.93 -9.02
N PRO A 159 -19.23 -31.74 -10.31
CA PRO A 159 -19.44 -32.87 -11.25
C PRO A 159 -18.26 -33.83 -11.25
N SER A 160 -18.55 -35.12 -11.42
CA SER A 160 -17.50 -36.13 -11.57
C SER A 160 -16.63 -35.85 -12.80
N GLY A 161 -15.31 -35.95 -12.65
CA GLY A 161 -14.36 -35.71 -13.75
C GLY A 161 -13.80 -34.29 -13.82
N VAL A 162 -14.28 -33.35 -13.01
CA VAL A 162 -13.63 -32.03 -12.85
C VAL A 162 -12.26 -32.22 -12.15
N THR A 163 -11.21 -31.68 -12.77
CA THR A 163 -9.84 -31.72 -12.24
C THR A 163 -9.25 -30.32 -12.27
N LEU A 164 -8.35 -30.04 -11.34
CA LEU A 164 -7.60 -28.79 -11.35
C LEU A 164 -6.45 -28.86 -12.36
N PRO A 165 -6.14 -27.77 -13.06
CA PRO A 165 -5.00 -27.73 -13.97
C PRO A 165 -3.68 -27.81 -13.21
N GLU A 166 -2.63 -28.28 -13.88
CA GLU A 166 -1.26 -28.09 -13.41
C GLU A 166 -0.84 -26.65 -13.71
N VAL A 167 -0.40 -25.92 -12.68
CA VAL A 167 -0.05 -24.50 -12.78
C VAL A 167 1.45 -24.33 -12.66
N GLY A 168 2.07 -23.70 -13.65
CA GLY A 168 3.48 -23.32 -13.63
C GLY A 168 3.74 -22.10 -12.74
N GLU A 169 4.98 -21.96 -12.25
CA GLU A 169 5.33 -20.84 -11.36
C GLU A 169 5.35 -19.47 -12.04
N ASP A 170 5.52 -19.43 -13.36
CA ASP A 170 5.51 -18.18 -14.14
C ASP A 170 4.10 -17.79 -14.61
N ALA A 171 3.08 -18.63 -14.35
CA ALA A 171 1.70 -18.28 -14.65
C ALA A 171 1.24 -17.08 -13.81
N ALA A 172 0.33 -16.28 -14.39
CA ALA A 172 -0.32 -15.19 -13.66
C ALA A 172 -1.15 -15.75 -12.49
N ALA A 173 -1.03 -15.15 -11.32
CA ALA A 173 -1.73 -15.53 -10.10
C ALA A 173 -2.70 -14.46 -9.62
N SER A 174 -2.31 -13.19 -9.75
CA SER A 174 -3.20 -12.07 -9.43
C SER A 174 -2.90 -10.84 -10.28
N ILE A 175 -3.86 -9.91 -10.33
CA ILE A 175 -3.73 -8.60 -10.94
C ILE A 175 -4.25 -7.55 -9.97
N CYS A 176 -3.48 -6.47 -9.78
CA CYS A 176 -3.89 -5.30 -9.03
C CYS A 176 -3.80 -4.06 -9.92
N TYR A 177 -4.76 -3.15 -9.78
CA TYR A 177 -4.72 -1.88 -10.52
C TYR A 177 -4.12 -0.77 -9.67
N THR A 178 -3.25 0.03 -10.31
CA THR A 178 -2.67 1.21 -9.66
C THR A 178 -3.74 2.30 -9.54
N GLY A 179 -3.76 3.05 -8.44
CA GLY A 179 -4.51 4.30 -8.37
C GLY A 179 -3.84 5.32 -9.29
N GLY A 180 -4.46 5.62 -10.42
CA GLY A 180 -3.89 6.50 -11.42
C GLY A 180 -3.75 7.94 -10.91
N SER A 181 -2.55 8.36 -10.52
CA SER A 181 -2.23 9.78 -10.35
C SER A 181 -2.13 10.51 -11.70
N THR A 182 -1.93 9.77 -12.80
CA THR A 182 -1.64 10.31 -14.14
C THR A 182 -2.53 9.73 -15.25
N GLY A 183 -3.78 9.33 -14.94
CA GLY A 183 -4.70 8.79 -15.94
C GLY A 183 -5.49 7.59 -15.43
N ARG A 184 -5.98 6.75 -16.37
CA ARG A 184 -6.74 5.53 -16.01
C ARG A 184 -5.87 4.54 -15.22
N PRO A 185 -6.46 3.75 -14.30
CA PRO A 185 -5.77 2.72 -13.57
C PRO A 185 -5.05 1.72 -14.50
N LYS A 186 -3.84 1.29 -14.13
CA LYS A 186 -3.02 0.34 -14.90
C LYS A 186 -2.97 -1.00 -14.18
N GLY A 187 -3.22 -2.09 -14.88
CA GLY A 187 -3.16 -3.44 -14.33
C GLY A 187 -1.73 -3.95 -14.22
N VAL A 188 -1.35 -4.39 -13.02
CA VAL A 188 -0.06 -5.04 -12.74
C VAL A 188 -0.33 -6.52 -12.45
N VAL A 189 0.25 -7.38 -13.27
CA VAL A 189 0.09 -8.83 -13.14
C VAL A 189 1.25 -9.40 -12.34
N TYR A 190 0.94 -10.24 -11.37
CA TYR A 190 1.92 -10.96 -10.57
C TYR A 190 1.89 -12.45 -10.89
N SER A 191 3.06 -13.04 -11.11
CA SER A 191 3.20 -14.49 -11.25
C SER A 191 3.18 -15.17 -9.88
N HIS A 192 2.88 -16.47 -9.87
CA HIS A 192 3.02 -17.30 -8.68
C HIS A 192 4.43 -17.18 -8.08
N ARG A 193 5.47 -17.30 -8.91
CA ARG A 193 6.88 -17.19 -8.50
C ARG A 193 7.19 -15.84 -7.88
N GLY A 194 6.74 -14.74 -8.50
CA GLY A 194 6.96 -13.38 -8.00
C GLY A 194 6.40 -13.19 -6.60
N LEU A 195 5.16 -13.64 -6.35
CA LEU A 195 4.51 -13.53 -5.03
C LEU A 195 5.16 -14.42 -3.97
N VAL A 196 5.54 -15.66 -4.34
CA VAL A 196 6.23 -16.58 -3.40
C VAL A 196 7.62 -16.05 -3.04
N MET A 197 8.40 -15.58 -4.03
CA MET A 197 9.72 -14.98 -3.78
C MET A 197 9.62 -13.71 -2.93
N HIS A 198 8.60 -12.89 -3.15
CA HIS A 198 8.33 -11.73 -2.31
C HIS A 198 8.02 -12.15 -0.86
N ALA A 199 7.20 -13.17 -0.65
CA ALA A 199 6.92 -13.70 0.69
C ALA A 199 8.20 -14.23 1.38
N PHE A 200 9.10 -14.91 0.66
CA PHE A 200 10.40 -15.31 1.19
C PHE A 200 11.24 -14.11 1.62
N SER A 201 11.32 -13.07 0.79
CA SER A 201 12.11 -11.88 1.11
C SER A 201 11.57 -11.13 2.33
N GLN A 202 10.25 -11.11 2.49
CA GLN A 202 9.60 -10.53 3.68
C GLN A 202 9.86 -11.35 4.95
N ALA A 203 9.92 -12.68 4.86
CA ALA A 203 10.23 -13.55 5.99
C ALA A 203 11.70 -13.46 6.44
N MET A 204 12.61 -12.97 5.59
CA MET A 204 14.02 -12.76 5.99
C MET A 204 14.09 -11.72 7.10
N VAL A 205 15.07 -11.90 8.02
CA VAL A 205 15.27 -11.02 9.19
C VAL A 205 15.45 -9.56 8.79
N ASP A 206 16.17 -9.30 7.70
CA ASP A 206 16.39 -7.94 7.18
C ASP A 206 15.24 -7.42 6.28
N GLY A 207 14.26 -8.28 5.97
CA GLY A 207 13.00 -7.90 5.37
C GLY A 207 11.99 -7.44 6.43
N TYR A 208 10.78 -8.02 6.43
CA TYR A 208 9.82 -7.80 7.52
C TYR A 208 10.20 -8.55 8.79
N GLY A 209 10.90 -9.67 8.65
CA GLY A 209 11.27 -10.54 9.76
C GLY A 209 10.09 -11.32 10.34
N VAL A 210 9.00 -11.46 9.61
CA VAL A 210 7.81 -12.21 10.05
C VAL A 210 8.15 -13.67 10.23
N SER A 211 7.79 -14.23 11.38
CA SER A 211 8.06 -15.59 11.79
C SER A 211 6.81 -16.27 12.34
N ARG A 212 6.88 -17.60 12.60
CA ARG A 212 5.79 -18.35 13.23
C ARG A 212 5.43 -17.90 14.64
N ASN A 213 6.27 -17.09 15.27
CA ASN A 213 6.02 -16.55 16.62
C ASN A 213 5.21 -15.26 16.59
N ASP A 214 4.92 -14.75 15.38
CA ASP A 214 4.24 -13.48 15.23
C ASP A 214 2.72 -13.65 15.13
N THR A 215 2.03 -12.66 15.65
CA THR A 215 0.63 -12.38 15.37
C THR A 215 0.56 -11.14 14.48
N VAL A 216 0.20 -11.32 13.24
CA VAL A 216 0.23 -10.30 12.18
C VAL A 216 -1.15 -9.70 11.98
N LEU A 217 -1.31 -8.40 12.22
CA LEU A 217 -2.53 -7.66 11.90
C LEU A 217 -2.41 -7.02 10.50
N ALA A 218 -3.18 -7.54 9.55
CA ALA A 218 -3.16 -7.10 8.16
C ALA A 218 -4.07 -5.88 7.95
N VAL A 219 -3.57 -4.68 8.29
CA VAL A 219 -4.31 -3.41 8.16
C VAL A 219 -4.37 -2.95 6.70
N VAL A 220 -3.31 -3.19 5.93
CA VAL A 220 -3.30 -2.86 4.50
C VAL A 220 -4.46 -3.55 3.80
N PRO A 221 -5.28 -2.83 3.02
CA PRO A 221 -6.36 -3.47 2.27
C PRO A 221 -5.83 -4.56 1.33
N MET A 222 -6.49 -5.72 1.33
CA MET A 222 -6.07 -6.84 0.50
C MET A 222 -6.19 -6.55 -0.99
N PHE A 223 -7.03 -5.60 -1.40
CA PHE A 223 -7.11 -5.15 -2.79
C PHE A 223 -5.93 -4.25 -3.22
N HIS A 224 -5.07 -3.81 -2.30
CA HIS A 224 -3.92 -2.93 -2.61
C HIS A 224 -2.60 -3.67 -2.49
N GLY A 225 -1.95 -3.93 -3.64
CA GLY A 225 -0.66 -4.65 -3.70
C GLY A 225 -0.71 -5.98 -2.95
N ASN A 226 -1.82 -6.72 -3.07
CA ASN A 226 -2.06 -7.99 -2.36
C ASN A 226 -1.86 -7.90 -0.83
N GLY A 227 -2.36 -6.81 -0.20
CA GLY A 227 -2.19 -6.60 1.25
C GLY A 227 -0.73 -6.48 1.67
N TRP A 228 0.11 -5.91 0.80
CA TRP A 228 1.57 -5.84 0.90
C TRP A 228 2.23 -7.20 1.16
N GLY A 229 1.66 -8.28 0.61
CA GLY A 229 2.21 -9.62 0.71
C GLY A 229 2.02 -10.31 2.07
N LEU A 230 1.44 -9.66 3.07
CA LEU A 230 1.26 -10.23 4.41
C LEU A 230 0.50 -11.55 4.42
N PRO A 231 -0.59 -11.75 3.63
CA PRO A 231 -1.27 -13.04 3.59
C PRO A 231 -0.36 -14.20 3.17
N PHE A 232 0.54 -13.94 2.21
CA PHE A 232 1.49 -14.94 1.71
C PHE A 232 2.64 -15.18 2.68
N SER A 233 3.17 -14.12 3.30
CA SER A 233 4.24 -14.24 4.31
C SER A 233 3.77 -15.00 5.54
N CYS A 234 2.55 -14.75 6.00
CA CYS A 234 1.96 -15.49 7.12
C CYS A 234 1.76 -16.98 6.79
N ALA A 235 1.27 -17.28 5.58
CA ALA A 235 1.13 -18.67 5.13
C ALA A 235 2.50 -19.38 4.99
N LEU A 236 3.55 -18.65 4.57
CA LEU A 236 4.91 -19.19 4.45
C LEU A 236 5.53 -19.52 5.81
N THR A 237 5.37 -18.65 6.78
CA THR A 237 6.04 -18.73 8.09
C THR A 237 5.21 -19.43 9.15
N GLY A 238 3.90 -19.55 8.95
CA GLY A 238 2.96 -20.05 9.96
C GLY A 238 2.62 -19.01 11.03
N ALA A 239 2.83 -17.72 10.78
CA ALA A 239 2.38 -16.64 11.65
C ALA A 239 0.86 -16.63 11.78
N LYS A 240 0.34 -16.29 12.96
CA LYS A 240 -1.09 -16.06 13.15
C LYS A 240 -1.51 -14.82 12.37
N LEU A 241 -2.56 -14.92 11.54
CA LEU A 241 -3.06 -13.82 10.73
C LEU A 241 -4.36 -13.27 11.31
N VAL A 242 -4.39 -11.97 11.57
CA VAL A 242 -5.57 -11.24 12.04
C VAL A 242 -6.04 -10.29 10.95
N LEU A 243 -7.29 -10.42 10.54
CA LEU A 243 -7.92 -9.68 9.46
C LEU A 243 -8.98 -8.74 10.06
N PRO A 244 -8.81 -7.41 9.96
CA PRO A 244 -9.61 -6.43 10.70
C PRO A 244 -11.02 -6.22 10.14
N GLY A 245 -11.33 -6.72 8.94
CA GLY A 245 -12.56 -6.40 8.25
C GLY A 245 -12.64 -4.92 7.83
N PRO A 246 -13.85 -4.31 7.83
CA PRO A 246 -14.04 -2.94 7.36
C PRO A 246 -13.61 -1.86 8.37
N LYS A 247 -13.48 -2.20 9.66
CA LYS A 247 -13.23 -1.23 10.73
C LYS A 247 -11.74 -1.13 11.04
N VAL A 248 -11.11 -0.14 10.47
CA VAL A 248 -9.68 0.16 10.66
C VAL A 248 -9.46 1.50 11.38
N ASP A 249 -10.49 2.01 12.08
CA ASP A 249 -10.34 3.16 12.95
C ASP A 249 -9.43 2.84 14.15
N PRO A 250 -8.79 3.85 14.78
CA PRO A 250 -7.79 3.63 15.80
C PRO A 250 -8.28 2.82 17.00
N GLN A 251 -9.53 3.00 17.43
CA GLN A 251 -10.09 2.28 18.57
C GLN A 251 -10.32 0.80 18.25
N SER A 252 -10.85 0.51 17.06
CA SER A 252 -11.04 -0.85 16.57
C SER A 252 -9.72 -1.58 16.41
N LEU A 253 -8.68 -0.91 15.86
CA LEU A 253 -7.33 -1.47 15.73
C LEU A 253 -6.70 -1.73 17.09
N LEU A 254 -6.78 -0.79 18.03
CA LEU A 254 -6.25 -0.96 19.38
C LEU A 254 -6.89 -2.14 20.10
N ALA A 255 -8.22 -2.26 20.01
CA ALA A 255 -8.94 -3.40 20.60
C ALA A 255 -8.49 -4.74 20.01
N LEU A 256 -8.27 -4.81 18.67
CA LEU A 256 -7.73 -5.99 18.01
C LEU A 256 -6.29 -6.32 18.46
N MET A 257 -5.43 -5.31 18.51
CA MET A 257 -4.04 -5.46 18.93
C MET A 257 -3.95 -6.05 20.35
N GLN A 258 -4.81 -5.58 21.25
CA GLN A 258 -4.89 -6.08 22.62
C GLN A 258 -5.49 -7.49 22.69
N ALA A 259 -6.63 -7.72 22.03
CA ALA A 259 -7.34 -9.00 22.10
C ALA A 259 -6.53 -10.15 21.50
N GLU A 260 -5.83 -9.91 20.40
CA GLU A 260 -5.09 -10.93 19.66
C GLU A 260 -3.58 -10.93 19.96
N GLN A 261 -3.10 -10.01 20.82
CA GLN A 261 -1.69 -9.86 21.19
C GLN A 261 -0.79 -9.72 19.96
N VAL A 262 -1.11 -8.71 19.14
CA VAL A 262 -0.43 -8.45 17.86
C VAL A 262 1.02 -8.05 18.10
N THR A 263 1.94 -8.66 17.35
CA THR A 263 3.39 -8.38 17.39
C THR A 263 3.90 -7.73 16.12
N PHE A 264 3.13 -7.79 15.03
CA PHE A 264 3.52 -7.24 13.73
C PHE A 264 2.33 -6.65 12.98
N SER A 265 2.57 -5.52 12.30
CA SER A 265 1.57 -4.94 11.39
C SER A 265 2.26 -4.17 10.24
N ALA A 266 1.48 -3.79 9.23
CA ALA A 266 1.93 -2.89 8.17
C ALA A 266 0.80 -1.96 7.74
N GLY A 267 1.14 -0.74 7.31
CA GLY A 267 0.17 0.24 6.85
C GLY A 267 0.77 1.60 6.50
N VAL A 268 -0.09 2.51 6.08
CA VAL A 268 0.32 3.88 5.73
C VAL A 268 0.50 4.76 6.97
N PRO A 269 1.34 5.82 6.93
CA PRO A 269 1.65 6.65 8.09
C PRO A 269 0.43 7.26 8.78
N THR A 270 -0.61 7.61 8.02
CA THR A 270 -1.83 8.24 8.56
C THR A 270 -2.55 7.35 9.58
N VAL A 271 -2.62 6.05 9.33
CA VAL A 271 -3.20 5.08 10.29
C VAL A 271 -2.43 5.08 11.60
N TRP A 272 -1.10 5.12 11.52
CA TRP A 272 -0.23 5.07 12.69
C TRP A 272 -0.19 6.39 13.47
N GLN A 273 -0.36 7.53 12.78
CA GLN A 273 -0.52 8.83 13.44
C GLN A 273 -1.80 8.87 14.29
N GLU A 274 -2.91 8.38 13.74
CA GLU A 274 -4.18 8.30 14.45
C GLU A 274 -4.11 7.31 15.63
N LEU A 275 -3.46 6.15 15.43
CA LEU A 275 -3.21 5.20 16.50
C LEU A 275 -2.37 5.82 17.63
N ALA A 276 -1.29 6.53 17.31
CA ALA A 276 -0.45 7.20 18.29
C ALA A 276 -1.23 8.23 19.12
N ARG A 277 -2.11 9.03 18.47
CA ARG A 277 -3.00 9.97 19.17
C ARG A 277 -3.94 9.24 20.15
N SER A 278 -4.53 8.13 19.72
CA SER A 278 -5.43 7.34 20.58
C SER A 278 -4.71 6.72 21.76
N LEU A 279 -3.49 6.24 21.58
CA LEU A 279 -2.64 5.71 22.65
C LEU A 279 -2.28 6.79 23.68
N GLU A 280 -1.93 7.98 23.23
CA GLU A 280 -1.63 9.13 24.09
C GLU A 280 -2.87 9.56 24.92
N GLN A 281 -4.04 9.60 24.29
CA GLN A 281 -5.31 9.90 24.96
C GLN A 281 -5.67 8.84 26.02
N ALA A 282 -5.52 7.55 25.69
CA ALA A 282 -5.76 6.46 26.63
C ALA A 282 -4.85 6.55 27.85
N THR A 283 -3.58 6.89 27.66
CA THR A 283 -2.62 7.07 28.75
C THR A 283 -2.97 8.27 29.64
N ALA A 284 -3.45 9.36 29.06
CA ALA A 284 -3.90 10.54 29.82
C ALA A 284 -5.11 10.24 30.73
N THR A 285 -5.92 9.23 30.38
CA THR A 285 -7.09 8.77 31.18
C THR A 285 -6.75 7.63 32.15
N ALA A 286 -5.46 7.35 32.38
CA ALA A 286 -4.94 6.31 33.28
C ALA A 286 -5.35 4.87 32.90
N THR A 287 -5.68 4.62 31.65
CA THR A 287 -5.89 3.27 31.10
C THR A 287 -4.64 2.83 30.35
N PRO A 288 -3.77 1.98 30.92
CA PRO A 288 -2.58 1.51 30.20
C PRO A 288 -2.99 0.70 28.97
N ALA A 289 -2.46 1.05 27.82
CA ALA A 289 -2.55 0.20 26.64
C ALA A 289 -1.67 -1.04 26.88
N ASN A 290 -2.28 -2.19 27.16
CA ASN A 290 -1.57 -3.45 27.33
C ASN A 290 -1.27 -4.05 25.95
N LEU A 291 -0.27 -3.47 25.27
CA LEU A 291 0.22 -3.94 23.97
C LEU A 291 1.46 -4.81 24.17
N CYS A 292 1.59 -5.87 23.36
CA CYS A 292 2.87 -6.54 23.18
C CYS A 292 3.85 -5.61 22.46
N PRO A 293 5.16 -5.72 22.74
CA PRO A 293 6.16 -5.13 21.85
C PRO A 293 5.91 -5.57 20.42
N MET A 294 5.82 -4.61 19.50
CA MET A 294 5.47 -4.90 18.12
C MET A 294 6.30 -4.10 17.12
N THR A 295 6.43 -4.66 15.93
CA THR A 295 7.04 -3.98 14.78
C THR A 295 5.96 -3.57 13.79
N ILE A 296 6.06 -2.36 13.29
CA ILE A 296 5.20 -1.86 12.22
C ILE A 296 6.05 -1.46 11.02
N ILE A 297 5.69 -1.99 9.84
CA ILE A 297 6.22 -1.47 8.57
C ILE A 297 5.29 -0.36 8.08
N THR A 298 5.84 0.82 7.84
CA THR A 298 5.10 1.92 7.23
C THR A 298 5.65 2.27 5.86
N GLY A 299 4.77 2.63 4.93
CA GLY A 299 5.16 2.96 3.56
C GLY A 299 4.02 3.62 2.78
N GLY A 300 4.24 3.83 1.48
CA GLY A 300 3.28 4.54 0.62
C GLY A 300 3.38 6.07 0.71
N ALA A 301 3.91 6.60 1.80
CA ALA A 301 4.37 7.97 2.03
C ALA A 301 5.47 7.95 3.09
N ALA A 302 6.29 8.99 3.16
CA ALA A 302 7.28 9.13 4.23
C ALA A 302 6.55 9.45 5.56
N PRO A 303 6.86 8.75 6.66
CA PRO A 303 6.33 9.09 7.97
C PRO A 303 7.06 10.31 8.53
N PRO A 304 6.37 11.23 9.22
CA PRO A 304 7.03 12.33 9.89
C PRO A 304 7.93 11.81 11.03
N GLN A 305 9.09 12.42 11.23
CA GLN A 305 10.11 11.96 12.18
C GLN A 305 9.55 11.75 13.60
N HIS A 306 8.73 12.67 14.09
CA HIS A 306 8.17 12.59 15.43
C HIS A 306 7.27 11.37 15.66
N LEU A 307 6.76 10.73 14.60
CA LEU A 307 5.91 9.54 14.71
C LEU A 307 6.69 8.35 15.27
N PHE A 308 7.97 8.22 14.93
CA PHE A 308 8.83 7.16 15.45
C PHE A 308 8.94 7.24 16.98
N ASP A 309 9.28 8.42 17.52
CA ASP A 309 9.43 8.62 18.95
C ASP A 309 8.11 8.46 19.72
N ARG A 310 7.00 8.86 19.11
CA ARG A 310 5.65 8.72 19.70
C ARG A 310 5.26 7.26 19.87
N LEU A 311 5.47 6.43 18.84
CA LEU A 311 5.14 5.01 18.88
C LEU A 311 6.09 4.21 19.75
N GLU A 312 7.38 4.56 19.77
CA GLU A 312 8.41 3.90 20.59
C GLU A 312 8.07 3.95 22.10
N ARG A 313 7.45 5.05 22.58
CA ARG A 313 6.98 5.18 23.98
C ARG A 313 5.98 4.09 24.38
N PHE A 314 5.32 3.47 23.41
CA PHE A 314 4.35 2.39 23.62
C PHE A 314 4.92 1.00 23.27
N GLY A 315 6.23 0.88 23.09
CA GLY A 315 6.89 -0.37 22.72
C GLY A 315 6.67 -0.77 21.25
N ILE A 316 6.32 0.18 20.39
CA ILE A 316 6.10 -0.02 18.96
C ILE A 316 7.31 0.48 18.18
N THR A 317 8.02 -0.43 17.51
CA THR A 317 9.11 -0.09 16.60
C THR A 317 8.54 0.18 15.21
N LEU A 318 8.67 1.42 14.73
CA LEU A 318 8.26 1.79 13.39
C LEU A 318 9.45 1.67 12.43
N LEU A 319 9.27 0.93 11.33
CA LEU A 319 10.25 0.79 10.26
C LEU A 319 9.65 1.36 8.97
N GLN A 320 10.44 2.16 8.25
CA GLN A 320 10.00 2.67 6.95
C GLN A 320 10.32 1.67 5.85
N GLY A 321 9.38 1.47 4.92
CA GLY A 321 9.57 0.68 3.72
C GLY A 321 9.15 1.45 2.48
N TRP A 322 9.74 1.08 1.33
CA TRP A 322 9.37 1.65 0.04
C TRP A 322 9.12 0.54 -0.98
N GLY A 323 8.23 0.86 -1.88
CA GLY A 323 7.83 0.03 -3.02
C GLY A 323 6.58 0.57 -3.67
N MET A 324 6.11 -0.12 -4.67
CA MET A 324 4.98 0.29 -5.49
C MET A 324 4.18 -0.94 -5.96
N THR A 325 3.04 -0.73 -6.60
CA THR A 325 2.25 -1.84 -7.14
C THR A 325 3.10 -2.70 -8.08
N GLU A 326 3.93 -2.08 -8.89
CA GLU A 326 4.81 -2.73 -9.87
C GLU A 326 5.93 -3.58 -9.24
N THR A 327 6.14 -3.50 -7.93
CA THR A 327 7.15 -4.27 -7.18
C THR A 327 6.54 -5.27 -6.19
N ALA A 328 5.30 -5.69 -6.43
CA ALA A 328 4.50 -6.50 -5.49
C ALA A 328 4.39 -5.86 -4.08
N SER A 329 4.50 -4.55 -3.97
CA SER A 329 4.52 -3.68 -2.81
C SER A 329 5.92 -3.34 -2.29
N VAL A 330 6.17 -3.48 -0.99
CA VAL A 330 7.40 -3.03 -0.31
C VAL A 330 8.58 -3.94 -0.67
N ILE A 331 9.67 -3.34 -1.14
CA ILE A 331 10.91 -4.01 -1.55
C ILE A 331 12.17 -3.46 -0.85
N THR A 332 12.04 -2.41 -0.05
CA THR A 332 13.11 -1.94 0.84
C THR A 332 12.58 -1.79 2.24
N VAL A 333 13.43 -1.97 3.24
CA VAL A 333 13.09 -1.74 4.65
C VAL A 333 14.25 -1.05 5.35
N SER A 334 13.93 0.03 6.06
CA SER A 334 14.86 0.77 6.91
C SER A 334 15.02 0.04 8.24
N ARG A 335 16.25 -0.30 8.60
CA ARG A 335 16.57 -0.95 9.87
C ARG A 335 17.79 -0.30 10.51
N PRO A 336 17.90 -0.35 11.85
CA PRO A 336 19.11 0.10 12.53
C PRO A 336 20.36 -0.62 12.00
N GLU A 337 21.43 0.13 11.75
CA GLU A 337 22.69 -0.48 11.33
C GLU A 337 23.33 -1.26 12.47
N PRO A 338 23.95 -2.43 12.20
CA PRO A 338 24.68 -3.18 13.20
C PRO A 338 25.84 -2.37 13.78
N GLN A 339 26.06 -2.40 15.09
CA GLN A 339 27.14 -1.67 15.78
C GLN A 339 28.55 -2.01 15.25
N HIS A 340 28.74 -3.17 14.64
CA HIS A 340 30.01 -3.58 14.04
C HIS A 340 30.18 -3.12 12.58
N ASN A 341 29.19 -2.45 12.00
CA ASN A 341 29.28 -1.94 10.63
C ASN A 341 30.00 -0.59 10.62
N LYS A 342 31.31 -0.60 10.28
CA LYS A 342 32.11 0.61 10.16
C LYS A 342 31.63 1.59 9.09
N ALA A 343 30.83 1.14 8.11
CA ALA A 343 30.20 2.02 7.13
C ALA A 343 29.10 2.88 7.79
N ALA A 344 28.51 2.44 8.90
CA ALA A 344 27.56 3.22 9.68
C ALA A 344 28.17 4.50 10.26
N ASP A 345 29.47 4.49 10.58
CA ASP A 345 30.19 5.67 11.06
C ASP A 345 30.33 6.75 9.96
N LEU A 346 30.15 6.37 8.70
CA LEU A 346 30.18 7.26 7.54
C LEU A 346 28.79 7.77 7.14
N VAL A 347 27.74 7.15 7.66
CA VAL A 347 26.34 7.52 7.40
C VAL A 347 25.93 8.54 8.46
N SER A 348 26.16 9.79 8.18
CA SER A 348 25.72 10.90 9.03
C SER A 348 24.20 11.11 8.86
N GLY A 349 23.37 10.23 9.43
CA GLY A 349 21.91 10.40 9.34
C GLY A 349 21.14 9.38 10.17
N ASP A 350 19.96 9.78 10.61
CA ASP A 350 19.02 8.89 11.26
C ASP A 350 18.50 7.88 10.22
N TRP A 351 18.76 6.58 10.41
CA TRP A 351 18.30 5.51 9.55
C TRP A 351 16.77 5.55 9.34
N ARG A 352 16.04 6.08 10.31
CA ARG A 352 14.58 6.25 10.29
C ARG A 352 14.11 7.17 9.15
N LEU A 353 14.97 8.04 8.64
CA LEU A 353 14.67 8.98 7.56
C LEU A 353 14.95 8.41 6.16
N SER A 354 15.46 7.18 6.06
CA SER A 354 15.69 6.48 4.81
C SER A 354 14.58 5.43 4.55
N GLN A 355 14.42 5.03 3.31
CA GLN A 355 13.57 3.90 2.95
C GLN A 355 14.31 2.55 3.09
N GLY A 356 15.57 2.61 3.55
CA GLY A 356 16.39 1.46 3.90
C GLY A 356 16.99 0.73 2.72
N LYS A 357 17.40 -0.52 2.96
CA LYS A 357 18.10 -1.36 1.99
C LYS A 357 17.13 -2.21 1.18
N PRO A 358 17.49 -2.54 -0.08
CA PRO A 358 16.70 -3.48 -0.88
C PRO A 358 16.67 -4.87 -0.22
N MET A 359 15.53 -5.52 -0.31
CA MET A 359 15.38 -6.92 0.06
C MET A 359 16.20 -7.82 -0.90
N ALA A 360 16.59 -9.00 -0.46
CA ALA A 360 17.56 -9.88 -1.13
C ALA A 360 17.23 -10.27 -2.59
N ILE A 361 15.98 -10.09 -3.03
CA ILE A 361 15.53 -10.47 -4.39
C ILE A 361 15.43 -9.29 -5.35
N VAL A 362 15.90 -8.10 -4.95
CA VAL A 362 15.76 -6.85 -5.70
C VAL A 362 17.09 -6.13 -5.81
N ASP A 363 17.41 -5.68 -7.02
CA ASP A 363 18.47 -4.74 -7.31
C ASP A 363 17.88 -3.33 -7.45
N ILE A 364 18.60 -2.31 -6.95
CA ILE A 364 18.25 -0.90 -7.08
C ILE A 364 19.46 -0.13 -7.59
N ARG A 365 19.23 0.81 -8.52
CA ARG A 365 20.24 1.77 -8.99
C ARG A 365 19.66 3.16 -9.12
N ILE A 366 20.52 4.17 -9.09
CA ILE A 366 20.17 5.56 -9.34
C ILE A 366 20.73 5.96 -10.71
N VAL A 367 19.90 6.58 -11.54
CA VAL A 367 20.27 6.93 -12.92
C VAL A 367 19.94 8.40 -13.20
N SER A 368 20.90 9.13 -13.79
CA SER A 368 20.67 10.47 -14.32
C SER A 368 21.30 10.59 -15.70
N GLU A 369 20.55 11.14 -16.66
CA GLU A 369 20.99 11.33 -18.04
C GLU A 369 21.59 10.06 -18.67
N GLY A 370 21.02 8.90 -18.37
CA GLY A 370 21.47 7.59 -18.87
C GLY A 370 22.68 6.99 -18.15
N ASN A 371 23.28 7.69 -17.18
CA ASN A 371 24.41 7.21 -16.41
C ASN A 371 24.00 6.68 -15.04
N VAL A 372 24.53 5.52 -14.65
CA VAL A 372 24.38 4.99 -13.28
C VAL A 372 25.27 5.79 -12.35
N LEU A 373 24.68 6.31 -11.28
CA LEU A 373 25.35 7.16 -10.29
C LEU A 373 25.95 6.36 -9.14
N ALA A 374 26.95 6.94 -8.47
CA ALA A 374 27.58 6.35 -7.29
C ALA A 374 26.64 6.37 -6.07
N HIS A 375 26.81 5.39 -5.17
CA HIS A 375 26.16 5.34 -3.87
C HIS A 375 26.94 6.20 -2.86
N ASP A 376 26.86 7.50 -2.98
CA ASP A 376 27.64 8.47 -2.20
C ASP A 376 26.76 9.33 -1.26
N GLY A 377 25.45 9.09 -1.25
CA GLY A 377 24.48 9.85 -0.46
C GLY A 377 24.21 11.27 -0.99
N ARG A 378 24.70 11.62 -2.18
CA ARG A 378 24.62 12.98 -2.76
C ARG A 378 24.16 12.98 -4.21
N SER A 379 24.59 11.98 -4.98
CA SER A 379 24.27 11.86 -6.38
C SER A 379 22.80 11.50 -6.60
N ILE A 380 22.00 12.48 -7.05
CA ILE A 380 20.56 12.40 -7.15
C ILE A 380 20.16 12.01 -8.58
N GLY A 381 19.25 11.06 -8.72
CA GLY A 381 18.70 10.62 -10.00
C GLY A 381 17.44 9.80 -9.83
N GLU A 382 16.93 9.25 -10.95
CA GLU A 382 15.78 8.37 -10.95
C GLU A 382 16.12 7.01 -10.34
N VAL A 383 15.28 6.56 -9.42
CA VAL A 383 15.36 5.21 -8.84
C VAL A 383 14.88 4.21 -9.89
N GLN A 384 15.74 3.26 -10.22
CA GLN A 384 15.40 2.13 -11.10
C GLN A 384 15.56 0.82 -10.34
N VAL A 385 14.62 -0.11 -10.57
CA VAL A 385 14.57 -1.38 -9.84
C VAL A 385 14.44 -2.56 -10.79
N ARG A 386 14.99 -3.71 -10.37
CA ARG A 386 14.88 -4.99 -11.05
C ARG A 386 14.84 -6.10 -10.01
N GLY A 387 14.02 -7.12 -10.21
CA GLY A 387 13.95 -8.21 -9.24
C GLY A 387 12.89 -9.25 -9.54
N ALA A 388 12.91 -10.32 -8.75
CA ALA A 388 12.01 -11.47 -8.92
C ALA A 388 10.51 -11.16 -8.71
N CYS A 389 10.20 -10.06 -8.00
CA CYS A 389 8.83 -9.59 -7.74
C CYS A 389 8.49 -8.27 -8.46
N VAL A 390 9.36 -7.81 -9.36
CA VAL A 390 9.14 -6.60 -10.16
C VAL A 390 8.48 -7.00 -11.47
N THR A 391 7.38 -6.31 -11.84
CA THR A 391 6.71 -6.57 -13.10
C THR A 391 7.53 -6.08 -14.29
N ASP A 392 7.44 -6.79 -15.40
CA ASP A 392 8.11 -6.45 -16.67
C ASP A 392 7.22 -5.69 -17.65
N LYS A 393 5.93 -5.57 -17.34
CA LYS A 393 4.94 -4.85 -18.18
C LYS A 393 3.64 -4.60 -17.44
N TYR A 394 2.81 -3.70 -17.97
CA TYR A 394 1.41 -3.59 -17.57
C TYR A 394 0.52 -4.52 -18.39
N PHE A 395 -0.61 -4.89 -17.83
CA PHE A 395 -1.60 -5.72 -18.49
C PHE A 395 -2.20 -4.97 -19.70
N GLU A 396 -2.07 -5.58 -20.89
CA GLU A 396 -2.58 -5.05 -22.17
C GLU A 396 -2.23 -3.56 -22.45
N LEU A 397 -1.12 -3.07 -21.88
CA LEU A 397 -0.69 -1.70 -22.07
C LEU A 397 0.82 -1.62 -22.24
N ASP A 398 1.25 -1.11 -23.39
CA ASP A 398 2.64 -0.76 -23.65
C ASP A 398 2.89 0.71 -23.29
N LEU A 399 3.92 0.94 -22.46
CA LEU A 399 4.37 2.28 -22.07
C LEU A 399 5.87 2.43 -22.39
N PRO A 400 6.22 2.96 -23.57
CA PRO A 400 7.61 3.15 -23.94
C PRO A 400 8.39 3.95 -22.89
N GLY A 401 9.59 3.50 -22.57
CA GLY A 401 10.47 4.14 -21.58
C GLY A 401 10.13 3.84 -20.11
N ARG A 402 9.08 3.05 -19.82
CA ARG A 402 8.80 2.59 -18.45
C ARG A 402 9.76 1.51 -18.00
N TRP A 403 10.26 0.70 -18.92
CA TRP A 403 11.33 -0.27 -18.70
C TRP A 403 12.49 0.08 -19.64
N THR A 404 13.70 -0.07 -19.13
CA THR A 404 14.91 0.09 -19.92
C THR A 404 15.15 -1.15 -20.80
N GLU A 405 15.99 -1.04 -21.83
CA GLU A 405 16.36 -2.19 -22.70
C GLU A 405 17.05 -3.33 -21.92
N ASP A 406 17.76 -2.99 -20.82
CA ASP A 406 18.44 -3.96 -19.93
C ASP A 406 17.52 -4.45 -18.77
N GLY A 407 16.20 -4.20 -18.86
CA GLY A 407 15.17 -4.81 -18.01
C GLY A 407 15.00 -4.16 -16.64
N TRP A 408 15.30 -2.87 -16.48
CA TRP A 408 15.01 -2.12 -15.24
C TRP A 408 13.71 -1.34 -15.36
N LEU A 409 12.90 -1.40 -14.32
CA LEU A 409 11.72 -0.55 -14.17
C LEU A 409 12.17 0.86 -13.77
N CYS A 410 11.80 1.86 -14.54
CA CYS A 410 11.92 3.28 -14.22
C CYS A 410 10.77 3.65 -13.29
N THR A 411 11.05 3.88 -12.01
CA THR A 411 9.99 4.03 -10.99
C THR A 411 9.28 5.38 -11.06
N GLY A 412 9.96 6.39 -11.59
CA GLY A 412 9.51 7.78 -11.53
C GLY A 412 9.77 8.43 -10.15
N ASP A 413 10.34 7.70 -9.19
CA ASP A 413 10.81 8.26 -7.93
C ASP A 413 12.24 8.78 -8.10
N ILE A 414 12.55 9.94 -7.53
CA ILE A 414 13.88 10.55 -7.51
C ILE A 414 14.47 10.39 -6.14
N GLY A 415 15.74 10.00 -6.08
CA GLY A 415 16.40 9.75 -4.82
C GLY A 415 17.91 9.57 -4.96
N HIS A 416 18.53 9.13 -3.90
CA HIS A 416 19.94 8.75 -3.85
C HIS A 416 20.13 7.51 -2.97
N ILE A 417 21.28 6.85 -3.11
CA ILE A 417 21.69 5.75 -2.23
C ILE A 417 22.95 6.18 -1.50
N ASP A 418 22.99 5.95 -0.18
CA ASP A 418 24.17 6.27 0.63
C ASP A 418 25.26 5.18 0.53
N PRO A 419 26.48 5.41 1.05
CA PRO A 419 27.55 4.41 1.05
C PRO A 419 27.22 3.14 1.84
N GLY A 420 26.24 3.17 2.73
CA GLY A 420 25.72 2.02 3.47
C GLY A 420 24.71 1.20 2.65
N GLY A 421 24.30 1.67 1.48
CA GLY A 421 23.30 1.03 0.62
C GLY A 421 21.85 1.40 0.94
N ASN A 422 21.62 2.40 1.79
CA ASN A 422 20.28 2.85 2.12
C ASN A 422 19.72 3.79 1.04
N LEU A 423 18.55 3.48 0.54
CA LEU A 423 17.80 4.33 -0.39
C LEU A 423 17.18 5.50 0.38
N LYS A 424 17.33 6.71 -0.12
CA LYS A 424 16.53 7.86 0.27
C LYS A 424 15.77 8.37 -0.96
N VAL A 425 14.47 8.18 -0.95
CA VAL A 425 13.54 8.77 -1.94
C VAL A 425 13.25 10.19 -1.50
N LEU A 426 13.43 11.13 -2.40
CA LEU A 426 13.20 12.55 -2.16
C LEU A 426 11.78 12.94 -2.57
N GLU A 427 11.35 12.54 -3.77
CA GLU A 427 10.01 12.82 -4.28
C GLU A 427 9.75 12.07 -5.60
N ARG A 428 8.49 12.09 -6.07
CA ARG A 428 8.13 11.76 -7.44
C ARG A 428 8.71 12.77 -8.43
N LYS A 429 9.19 12.31 -9.58
CA LYS A 429 9.70 13.17 -10.66
C LYS A 429 8.70 14.25 -11.08
N GLU A 430 7.43 13.89 -11.09
CA GLU A 430 6.29 14.77 -11.41
C GLU A 430 5.95 15.78 -10.30
N ASP A 431 6.32 15.47 -9.05
CA ASP A 431 6.02 16.29 -7.87
C ASP A 431 7.20 17.14 -7.39
N LEU A 432 8.41 16.84 -7.86
CA LEU A 432 9.58 17.67 -7.61
C LEU A 432 9.37 19.08 -8.16
N ILE A 433 9.74 20.06 -7.36
CA ILE A 433 9.63 21.48 -7.74
C ILE A 433 10.93 21.90 -8.42
N LYS A 434 10.85 22.31 -9.69
CA LYS A 434 12.03 22.77 -10.44
C LYS A 434 12.11 24.29 -10.44
N SER A 435 12.89 24.84 -9.54
CA SER A 435 13.04 26.31 -9.38
C SER A 435 14.41 26.78 -9.85
N GLY A 436 14.46 27.57 -10.91
CA GLY A 436 15.71 28.14 -11.45
C GLY A 436 16.73 27.12 -11.93
N GLY A 437 16.28 25.90 -12.31
CA GLY A 437 17.15 24.80 -12.74
C GLY A 437 17.51 23.82 -11.62
N GLU A 438 17.29 24.18 -10.38
CA GLU A 438 17.58 23.36 -9.19
C GLU A 438 16.31 22.65 -8.69
N TRP A 439 16.49 21.49 -8.11
CA TRP A 439 15.40 20.70 -7.53
C TRP A 439 15.16 21.08 -6.06
N ILE A 440 13.88 21.26 -5.70
CA ILE A 440 13.45 21.46 -4.31
C ILE A 440 12.54 20.27 -3.96
N PRO A 441 12.99 19.38 -3.06
CA PRO A 441 12.14 18.32 -2.54
C PRO A 441 11.04 18.92 -1.65
N PRO A 442 9.75 18.74 -1.96
CA PRO A 442 8.66 19.23 -1.12
C PRO A 442 8.66 18.64 0.28
N GLN A 443 9.01 17.36 0.40
CA GLN A 443 8.99 16.62 1.66
C GLN A 443 9.85 17.27 2.75
N ASP A 444 11.06 17.71 2.41
CA ASP A 444 11.95 18.33 3.40
C ASP A 444 11.35 19.62 4.00
N LEU A 445 10.63 20.40 3.17
CA LEU A 445 9.92 21.61 3.63
C LEU A 445 8.68 21.25 4.45
N GLU A 446 7.94 20.20 4.04
CA GLU A 446 6.77 19.68 4.75
C GLU A 446 7.16 19.21 6.15
N ASP A 447 8.24 18.42 6.25
CA ASP A 447 8.74 17.90 7.52
C ASP A 447 9.13 19.02 8.49
N ALA A 448 9.83 20.05 7.99
CA ALA A 448 10.20 21.19 8.81
C ALA A 448 8.98 22.00 9.29
N LEU A 449 7.97 22.18 8.44
CA LEU A 449 6.74 22.89 8.83
C LEU A 449 5.90 22.09 9.83
N LEU A 450 5.89 20.76 9.73
CA LEU A 450 5.17 19.87 10.66
C LEU A 450 5.80 19.79 12.06
N GLU A 451 7.00 20.32 12.27
CA GLU A 451 7.59 20.47 13.60
C GLU A 451 6.91 21.56 14.45
N LEU A 452 6.22 22.49 13.78
CA LEU A 452 5.48 23.55 14.46
C LEU A 452 4.19 23.00 15.07
N PRO A 453 3.94 23.15 16.38
CA PRO A 453 2.76 22.58 17.04
C PRO A 453 1.42 23.10 16.53
N GLU A 454 1.43 24.25 15.87
CA GLU A 454 0.27 24.85 15.23
C GLU A 454 -0.09 24.20 13.89
N VAL A 455 0.82 23.46 13.25
CA VAL A 455 0.63 22.82 11.95
C VAL A 455 0.24 21.36 12.14
N ILE A 456 -1.00 21.00 11.79
CA ILE A 456 -1.51 19.64 11.91
C ILE A 456 -1.15 18.79 10.69
N GLU A 457 -1.26 19.41 9.50
CA GLU A 457 -1.01 18.79 8.22
C GLU A 457 -0.40 19.82 7.26
N CYS A 458 0.51 19.39 6.41
CA CYS A 458 1.16 20.27 5.44
C CYS A 458 1.42 19.52 4.13
N THR A 459 1.31 20.23 3.02
CA THR A 459 1.86 19.79 1.73
C THR A 459 2.44 20.98 0.99
N VAL A 460 3.53 20.75 0.25
CA VAL A 460 4.19 21.75 -0.57
C VAL A 460 4.10 21.35 -2.03
N ILE A 461 3.61 22.24 -2.87
CA ILE A 461 3.46 22.03 -4.31
C ILE A 461 4.25 23.04 -5.11
N GLY A 462 4.67 22.67 -6.32
CA GLY A 462 5.20 23.62 -7.30
C GLY A 462 4.08 24.38 -7.97
N ILE A 463 4.17 25.71 -7.96
CA ILE A 463 3.29 26.58 -8.75
C ILE A 463 4.09 27.28 -9.86
N PRO A 464 3.49 27.55 -11.03
CA PRO A 464 4.17 28.25 -12.12
C PRO A 464 4.72 29.60 -11.69
N HIS A 465 5.93 29.92 -12.15
CA HIS A 465 6.58 31.20 -11.88
C HIS A 465 7.34 31.71 -13.12
N GLU A 466 7.05 32.92 -13.54
CA GLU A 466 7.53 33.53 -14.80
C GLU A 466 9.07 33.46 -14.94
N LYS A 467 9.81 33.75 -13.85
CA LYS A 467 11.28 33.80 -13.87
C LYS A 467 11.94 32.46 -13.56
N TRP A 468 11.33 31.63 -12.69
CA TRP A 468 12.00 30.48 -12.08
C TRP A 468 11.47 29.13 -12.57
N GLY A 469 10.49 29.14 -13.48
CA GLY A 469 9.74 27.96 -13.91
C GLY A 469 8.69 27.59 -12.88
N GLU A 470 9.13 27.16 -11.70
CA GLU A 470 8.24 26.88 -10.57
C GLU A 470 8.76 27.52 -9.27
N ARG A 471 7.84 27.73 -8.32
CA ARG A 471 8.15 28.10 -6.95
C ARG A 471 7.32 27.25 -5.98
N PRO A 472 7.88 26.93 -4.79
CA PRO A 472 7.12 26.21 -3.77
C PRO A 472 5.97 27.06 -3.22
N LEU A 473 4.80 26.43 -3.02
CA LEU A 473 3.64 26.93 -2.28
C LEU A 473 3.34 25.95 -1.16
N ALA A 474 3.32 26.41 0.10
CA ALA A 474 2.97 25.57 1.24
C ALA A 474 1.47 25.72 1.56
N LEU A 475 0.77 24.58 1.62
CA LEU A 475 -0.62 24.46 2.02
C LEU A 475 -0.66 23.78 3.38
N MET A 476 -1.29 24.40 4.38
CA MET A 476 -1.24 23.95 5.77
C MET A 476 -2.62 23.88 6.39
N VAL A 477 -2.90 22.80 7.11
CA VAL A 477 -4.03 22.70 8.03
C VAL A 477 -3.53 23.08 9.42
N LEU A 478 -4.07 24.13 9.98
CA LEU A 478 -3.67 24.61 11.30
C LEU A 478 -4.53 24.01 12.43
N ALA A 479 -3.99 23.93 13.62
CA ALA A 479 -4.73 23.57 14.83
C ALA A 479 -5.89 24.55 15.07
N GLN A 480 -6.96 24.05 15.69
CA GLN A 480 -8.16 24.85 15.92
C GLN A 480 -7.85 26.13 16.70
N GLY A 481 -8.10 27.28 16.06
CA GLY A 481 -7.84 28.59 16.65
C GLY A 481 -6.38 29.06 16.58
N ALA A 482 -5.49 28.26 15.98
CA ALA A 482 -4.09 28.67 15.77
C ALA A 482 -3.97 29.61 14.57
N THR A 483 -3.03 30.56 14.70
CA THR A 483 -2.60 31.45 13.61
C THR A 483 -1.07 31.53 13.66
N ILE A 484 -0.42 31.57 12.51
CA ILE A 484 1.03 31.73 12.39
C ILE A 484 1.30 32.84 11.36
N GLU A 485 2.18 33.76 11.74
CA GLU A 485 2.64 34.81 10.83
C GLU A 485 3.61 34.25 9.77
N ASP A 486 3.46 34.65 8.50
CA ASP A 486 4.35 34.26 7.40
C ASP A 486 5.83 34.45 7.73
N GLN A 487 6.14 35.53 8.45
CA GLN A 487 7.50 35.83 8.84
C GLN A 487 8.09 34.79 9.82
N ALA A 488 7.28 34.28 10.74
CA ALA A 488 7.68 33.23 11.67
C ALA A 488 7.96 31.90 10.94
N LEU A 489 7.11 31.54 9.99
CA LEU A 489 7.30 30.36 9.13
C LEU A 489 8.59 30.45 8.30
N ARG A 490 8.84 31.63 7.69
CA ARG A 490 10.08 31.88 6.93
C ARG A 490 11.33 31.80 7.81
N LEU A 491 11.29 32.38 9.00
CA LEU A 491 12.41 32.33 9.95
C LEU A 491 12.71 30.89 10.42
N HIS A 492 11.67 30.09 10.67
CA HIS A 492 11.81 28.69 11.03
C HIS A 492 12.52 27.89 9.92
N LEU A 493 12.12 28.10 8.67
CA LEU A 493 12.73 27.42 7.53
C LEU A 493 14.15 27.93 7.19
N LEU A 494 14.45 29.22 7.37
CA LEU A 494 15.76 29.81 7.08
C LEU A 494 16.91 29.21 7.90
N GLY A 495 16.61 28.56 9.02
CA GLY A 495 17.61 27.81 9.79
C GLY A 495 18.15 26.57 9.09
N ARG A 496 17.47 26.06 8.08
CA ARG A 496 17.76 24.79 7.40
C ARG A 496 17.86 24.90 5.89
N PHE A 497 17.14 25.84 5.28
CA PHE A 497 16.99 25.98 3.82
C PHE A 497 17.54 27.31 3.32
N ALA A 498 18.09 27.30 2.11
CA ALA A 498 18.48 28.51 1.43
C ALA A 498 17.24 29.34 1.02
N LYS A 499 17.38 30.67 0.93
CA LYS A 499 16.27 31.57 0.59
C LYS A 499 15.50 31.19 -0.69
N TRP A 500 16.19 30.64 -1.66
CA TRP A 500 15.59 30.26 -2.94
C TRP A 500 14.75 28.99 -2.83
N GLN A 501 14.93 28.17 -1.80
CA GLN A 501 14.14 26.95 -1.53
C GLN A 501 12.83 27.27 -0.80
N LEU A 502 12.74 28.42 -0.14
CA LEU A 502 11.59 28.75 0.72
C LEU A 502 10.31 28.91 -0.12
N PRO A 503 9.15 28.50 0.44
CA PRO A 503 7.86 28.75 -0.17
C PRO A 503 7.64 30.24 -0.51
N GLN A 504 7.10 30.48 -1.68
CA GLN A 504 6.70 31.83 -2.11
C GLN A 504 5.58 32.37 -1.22
N ALA A 505 4.65 31.48 -0.84
CA ALA A 505 3.55 31.80 0.05
C ALA A 505 3.18 30.60 0.94
N PHE A 506 2.49 30.90 2.04
CA PHE A 506 1.93 29.94 2.98
C PHE A 506 0.42 30.14 3.03
N VAL A 507 -0.35 29.09 2.83
CA VAL A 507 -1.82 29.15 2.73
C VAL A 507 -2.43 28.21 3.75
N ALA A 508 -3.24 28.76 4.65
CA ALA A 508 -4.06 27.94 5.53
C ALA A 508 -5.26 27.39 4.76
N VAL A 509 -5.46 26.09 4.80
CA VAL A 509 -6.57 25.37 4.15
C VAL A 509 -7.37 24.57 5.18
N ALA A 510 -8.64 24.31 4.89
CA ALA A 510 -9.48 23.53 5.79
C ALA A 510 -9.09 22.05 5.82
N ASN A 511 -8.65 21.49 4.68
CA ASN A 511 -8.23 20.11 4.51
C ASN A 511 -7.28 19.99 3.30
N ILE A 512 -6.48 18.93 3.29
CA ILE A 512 -5.64 18.56 2.14
C ILE A 512 -6.29 17.35 1.46
N PRO A 513 -6.66 17.45 0.14
CA PRO A 513 -7.32 16.37 -0.58
C PRO A 513 -6.42 15.13 -0.70
N ARG A 514 -7.06 13.95 -0.68
CA ARG A 514 -6.36 12.66 -0.78
C ARG A 514 -6.95 11.81 -1.89
N THR A 515 -6.09 11.02 -2.50
CA THR A 515 -6.48 10.01 -3.49
C THR A 515 -7.27 8.86 -2.81
N ALA A 516 -7.94 8.04 -3.61
CA ALA A 516 -8.66 6.85 -3.13
C ALA A 516 -7.80 5.88 -2.29
N VAL A 517 -6.48 5.96 -2.41
CA VAL A 517 -5.51 5.15 -1.63
C VAL A 517 -4.92 5.90 -0.42
N GLY A 518 -5.46 7.09 -0.09
CA GLY A 518 -5.07 7.87 1.09
C GLY A 518 -3.82 8.74 0.92
N LYS A 519 -3.21 8.82 -0.27
CA LYS A 519 -2.09 9.71 -0.56
C LYS A 519 -2.59 11.13 -0.85
N ILE A 520 -1.76 12.14 -0.58
CA ILE A 520 -2.06 13.54 -0.94
C ILE A 520 -2.27 13.65 -2.45
N ALA A 521 -3.38 14.27 -2.87
CA ALA A 521 -3.72 14.48 -4.27
C ALA A 521 -3.01 15.73 -4.83
N ARG A 522 -1.66 15.72 -4.87
CA ARG A 522 -0.85 16.89 -5.27
C ARG A 522 -1.18 17.40 -6.67
N ARG A 523 -1.54 16.53 -7.58
CA ARG A 523 -1.95 16.93 -8.92
C ARG A 523 -3.19 17.82 -8.90
N GLU A 524 -4.24 17.45 -8.17
CA GLU A 524 -5.45 18.25 -8.02
C GLU A 524 -5.14 19.61 -7.39
N LEU A 525 -4.24 19.62 -6.40
CA LEU A 525 -3.77 20.86 -5.79
C LEU A 525 -3.00 21.73 -6.78
N ARG A 526 -2.09 21.16 -7.58
CA ARG A 526 -1.36 21.91 -8.62
C ARG A 526 -2.31 22.50 -9.65
N GLU A 527 -3.32 21.78 -10.09
CA GLU A 527 -4.36 22.25 -11.01
C GLU A 527 -5.17 23.38 -10.36
N ALA A 528 -5.59 23.23 -9.10
CA ALA A 528 -6.38 24.23 -8.37
C ALA A 528 -5.62 25.53 -8.09
N TYR A 529 -4.29 25.45 -7.91
CA TYR A 529 -3.42 26.60 -7.62
C TYR A 529 -2.55 27.03 -8.81
N ALA A 530 -2.81 26.54 -10.03
CA ALA A 530 -2.03 26.87 -11.22
C ALA A 530 -1.98 28.38 -11.51
N ASP A 531 -3.08 29.11 -11.26
CA ASP A 531 -3.21 30.55 -11.46
C ASP A 531 -2.90 31.39 -10.21
N TRP A 532 -2.28 30.78 -9.16
CA TRP A 532 -1.97 31.45 -7.89
C TRP A 532 -1.24 32.79 -8.04
N PRO A 533 -0.26 32.99 -8.96
CA PRO A 533 0.41 34.25 -9.15
C PRO A 533 -0.48 35.38 -9.66
N SER A 534 -1.59 35.07 -10.35
CA SER A 534 -2.55 36.04 -10.86
C SER A 534 -3.64 36.43 -9.85
N GLN A 535 -3.79 35.65 -8.78
CA GLN A 535 -4.68 35.95 -7.67
C GLN A 535 -3.90 36.75 -6.60
N THR A 536 -3.62 38.03 -6.93
CA THR A 536 -2.86 38.96 -6.09
C THR A 536 -3.28 38.99 -4.62
N ALA A 537 -2.33 39.31 -3.78
CA ALA A 537 -2.22 39.57 -2.35
C ALA A 537 -3.45 40.05 -1.52
N GLU A 538 -4.62 40.21 -2.12
CA GLU A 538 -5.85 40.66 -1.45
C GLU A 538 -6.91 39.59 -1.21
N ALA A 539 -6.71 38.35 -1.66
CA ALA A 539 -7.67 37.27 -1.51
C ALA A 539 -7.02 35.97 -1.03
N ALA A 540 -6.47 35.97 0.17
CA ALA A 540 -6.28 34.76 0.96
C ALA A 540 -7.67 34.27 1.48
N ARG A 541 -8.60 33.97 0.56
CA ARG A 541 -9.82 33.23 0.87
C ARG A 541 -9.53 31.75 0.65
N PRO A 542 -9.89 30.87 1.62
CA PRO A 542 -9.90 29.44 1.36
C PRO A 542 -10.74 29.21 0.11
N ILE A 543 -10.15 28.55 -0.89
CA ILE A 543 -10.95 28.03 -2.01
C ILE A 543 -11.79 26.92 -1.38
N GLU A 544 -13.11 27.17 -1.23
CA GLU A 544 -14.05 26.09 -1.01
C GLU A 544 -14.02 25.24 -2.27
N LEU A 545 -13.19 24.18 -2.23
CA LEU A 545 -13.34 23.07 -3.16
C LEU A 545 -14.75 22.51 -2.90
N GLU A 546 -15.66 22.77 -3.85
CA GLU A 546 -16.98 22.17 -3.84
C GLU A 546 -16.83 20.70 -3.49
N ARG A 547 -17.58 20.27 -2.49
CA ARG A 547 -17.66 18.88 -2.05
C ARG A 547 -17.98 18.00 -3.27
N ALA A 548 -16.96 17.53 -3.96
CA ALA A 548 -17.10 16.34 -4.78
C ALA A 548 -17.42 15.21 -3.81
N ARG A 549 -18.66 14.82 -3.84
CA ARG A 549 -19.34 13.77 -3.11
C ARG A 549 -18.41 12.61 -2.77
N LEU A 550 -17.99 12.57 -1.51
CA LEU A 550 -17.50 11.36 -0.85
C LEU A 550 -18.64 10.93 0.10
N ILE A 551 -19.44 10.01 -0.37
CA ILE A 551 -20.23 9.09 0.44
C ILE A 551 -19.61 7.72 0.28
#